data_38561869bc03bc05110829a88ad16ebd
#
_entry.id   38561869bc03bc05110829a88ad16ebd
#
_cell.length_a   1.000
_cell.length_b   1.000
_cell.length_c   1.000
_cell.angle_alpha   90.00
_cell.angle_beta   90.00
_cell.angle_gamma   90.00
#
_symmetry.space_group_name_H-M   'P 1'
#
loop_
_entity.id
_entity.type
_entity.pdbx_description
1 polymer ?
#
loop_
_entity_poly.entity_id
_entity_poly.type
_entity_poly.pdbx_seq_one_letter_code
_entity_poly.pdbx_strand_id
1 'polypeptide(L)'
;AGFQHTCGITNSPTNSEPFGGALMCWGFNQKGQAKPPAGTFIQVSCGMFHSCALSIDEHIKCWGAQGIGASPEGEFLQVSCGNFHTCAILKDGHLKCWGKNYDNQVTDAPTDGNFVQVTSGKTHNCAIKKDGSLHCWGSNNRGEIQHPQGYQFIQVSASQWHHTCGITVDHELLCWGADGFGQCSDVPEGMQFTMVSTGRKYSCGILANGTSTCWGQKIQNYGMDQPPGNNTWAQISAGYMHNCGITNEGDSLCWGQDTGGQSS
;
A
#
# COMPACT_ATOMS: atom_id res chain seq x y z
N ALA A 1 6.21 -0.88 1.07
CA ALA A 1 6.88 -0.69 2.35
C ALA A 1 5.91 -0.96 3.50
N GLY A 2 6.41 -1.48 4.63
CA GLY A 2 5.65 -1.78 5.83
C GLY A 2 5.95 -0.82 6.99
N PHE A 3 5.77 -1.30 8.24
CA PHE A 3 6.03 -0.47 9.42
C PHE A 3 7.54 -0.14 9.57
N GLN A 4 8.41 -1.16 9.59
CA GLN A 4 9.86 -1.04 9.70
C GLN A 4 10.58 -2.07 8.83
N HIS A 5 9.95 -2.58 7.79
CA HIS A 5 10.52 -3.49 6.82
C HIS A 5 9.99 -3.19 5.43
N THR A 6 10.73 -3.60 4.45
CA THR A 6 10.37 -3.43 3.04
C THR A 6 10.51 -4.77 2.32
N CYS A 7 9.64 -5.02 1.38
CA CYS A 7 9.78 -6.11 0.43
C CYS A 7 9.63 -5.58 -0.99
N GLY A 8 10.41 -6.12 -1.90
CA GLY A 8 10.36 -5.89 -3.33
C GLY A 8 10.40 -7.19 -4.11
N ILE A 9 10.00 -7.13 -5.34
CA ILE A 9 10.09 -8.24 -6.30
C ILE A 9 11.23 -7.92 -7.24
N THR A 10 12.18 -8.86 -7.38
CA THR A 10 13.29 -8.70 -8.32
C THR A 10 12.81 -8.94 -9.75
N ASN A 11 13.37 -8.22 -10.70
CA ASN A 11 13.16 -8.56 -12.10
C ASN A 11 13.76 -9.96 -12.38
N SER A 12 13.01 -10.81 -13.06
CA SER A 12 13.56 -12.10 -13.53
C SER A 12 14.66 -11.82 -14.57
N PRO A 13 15.89 -12.33 -14.36
CA PRO A 13 16.97 -12.14 -15.35
C PRO A 13 16.77 -12.94 -16.63
N THR A 14 15.74 -13.79 -16.70
CA THR A 14 15.46 -14.62 -17.88
C THR A 14 14.29 -14.04 -18.67
N ASN A 15 14.55 -13.71 -19.94
CA ASN A 15 13.55 -13.22 -20.91
C ASN A 15 12.40 -14.22 -21.19
N SER A 16 12.29 -15.30 -20.45
CA SER A 16 11.33 -16.39 -20.67
C SER A 16 10.03 -16.26 -19.86
N GLU A 17 10.01 -15.42 -18.81
CA GLU A 17 8.81 -15.19 -17.97
C GLU A 17 8.65 -13.68 -17.72
N PRO A 18 7.80 -12.99 -18.50
CA PRO A 18 7.70 -11.53 -18.47
C PRO A 18 7.04 -10.93 -17.20
N PHE A 19 6.45 -11.76 -16.32
CA PHE A 19 5.65 -11.27 -15.20
C PHE A 19 5.93 -12.02 -13.90
N GLY A 20 6.92 -11.56 -13.12
CA GLY A 20 7.17 -12.05 -11.78
C GLY A 20 8.64 -12.23 -11.45
N GLY A 21 8.96 -12.30 -10.14
CA GLY A 21 10.33 -12.45 -9.65
C GLY A 21 10.39 -13.02 -8.25
N ALA A 22 11.60 -13.21 -7.77
CA ALA A 22 11.84 -13.60 -6.38
C ALA A 22 11.60 -12.41 -5.44
N LEU A 23 11.21 -12.70 -4.21
CA LEU A 23 11.07 -11.70 -3.18
C LEU A 23 12.42 -11.38 -2.53
N MET A 24 12.69 -10.10 -2.35
CA MET A 24 13.72 -9.59 -1.45
C MET A 24 13.06 -8.76 -0.38
N CYS A 25 13.40 -9.01 0.89
CA CYS A 25 12.89 -8.25 2.02
C CYS A 25 14.03 -7.85 2.93
N TRP A 26 13.95 -6.64 3.51
CA TRP A 26 14.96 -6.09 4.40
C TRP A 26 14.33 -5.24 5.51
N GLY A 27 15.13 -4.84 6.48
CA GLY A 27 14.69 -4.10 7.65
C GLY A 27 14.35 -4.99 8.85
N PHE A 28 13.47 -4.50 9.70
CA PHE A 28 13.09 -5.15 10.96
C PHE A 28 12.52 -6.56 10.76
N ASN A 29 13.05 -7.55 11.51
CA ASN A 29 12.78 -8.97 11.25
C ASN A 29 12.55 -9.82 12.53
N GLN A 30 12.16 -9.24 13.64
CA GLN A 30 11.97 -10.00 14.90
C GLN A 30 10.83 -11.02 14.85
N LYS A 31 9.90 -10.88 13.92
CA LYS A 31 8.79 -11.81 13.69
C LYS A 31 8.94 -12.66 12.44
N GLY A 32 10.06 -12.52 11.72
CA GLY A 32 10.28 -13.20 10.45
C GLY A 32 9.67 -12.47 9.24
N GLN A 33 9.18 -11.23 9.41
CA GLN A 33 8.49 -10.47 8.35
C GLN A 33 9.40 -10.10 7.17
N ALA A 34 10.72 -10.08 7.36
CA ALA A 34 11.70 -9.89 6.29
C ALA A 34 12.37 -11.21 5.83
N LYS A 35 11.74 -12.37 6.08
CA LYS A 35 12.18 -13.68 5.58
C LYS A 35 11.16 -14.23 4.59
N PRO A 36 11.20 -13.80 3.32
CA PRO A 36 10.21 -14.20 2.33
C PRO A 36 10.30 -15.70 2.02
N PRO A 37 9.19 -16.34 1.64
CA PRO A 37 9.20 -17.69 1.10
C PRO A 37 9.83 -17.71 -0.30
N ALA A 38 10.38 -18.87 -0.69
CA ALA A 38 10.82 -19.09 -2.05
C ALA A 38 9.62 -19.19 -3.02
N GLY A 39 9.82 -18.74 -4.24
CA GLY A 39 8.82 -18.77 -5.32
C GLY A 39 8.94 -17.59 -6.25
N THR A 40 8.06 -17.56 -7.25
CA THR A 40 7.89 -16.45 -8.19
C THR A 40 6.61 -15.70 -7.85
N PHE A 41 6.72 -14.39 -7.67
CA PHE A 41 5.64 -13.53 -7.21
C PHE A 41 5.44 -12.35 -8.16
N ILE A 42 4.19 -11.86 -8.24
CA ILE A 42 3.80 -10.72 -9.07
C ILE A 42 3.38 -9.50 -8.24
N GLN A 43 3.07 -9.69 -6.95
CA GLN A 43 2.75 -8.60 -6.03
C GLN A 43 3.23 -8.93 -4.61
N VAL A 44 3.65 -7.91 -3.86
CA VAL A 44 3.97 -8.01 -2.43
C VAL A 44 3.36 -6.84 -1.67
N SER A 45 2.85 -7.11 -0.49
CA SER A 45 2.30 -6.10 0.43
C SER A 45 2.83 -6.36 1.84
N CYS A 46 3.23 -5.28 2.52
CA CYS A 46 3.81 -5.33 3.85
C CYS A 46 2.90 -4.65 4.87
N GLY A 47 2.53 -5.37 5.91
CA GLY A 47 1.81 -4.84 7.07
C GLY A 47 2.75 -4.37 8.17
N MET A 48 2.28 -4.40 9.44
CA MET A 48 3.10 -3.97 10.57
C MET A 48 4.18 -5.01 10.92
N PHE A 49 3.80 -6.27 11.06
CA PHE A 49 4.70 -7.37 11.44
C PHE A 49 4.55 -8.60 10.55
N HIS A 50 3.89 -8.46 9.42
CA HIS A 50 3.70 -9.53 8.44
C HIS A 50 3.80 -8.98 7.03
N SER A 51 3.98 -9.87 6.10
CA SER A 51 3.96 -9.60 4.68
C SER A 51 3.16 -10.69 3.97
N CYS A 52 2.52 -10.34 2.88
CA CYS A 52 1.84 -11.27 2.00
C CYS A 52 2.25 -10.99 0.55
N ALA A 53 2.36 -12.02 -0.25
CA ALA A 53 2.64 -11.90 -1.67
C ALA A 53 1.71 -12.78 -2.50
N LEU A 54 1.38 -12.30 -3.68
CA LEU A 54 0.63 -13.02 -4.69
C LEU A 54 1.62 -13.69 -5.63
N SER A 55 1.54 -15.02 -5.74
CA SER A 55 2.37 -15.80 -6.64
C SER A 55 1.87 -15.72 -8.08
N ILE A 56 2.71 -16.13 -9.03
CA ILE A 56 2.33 -16.24 -10.44
C ILE A 56 1.18 -17.24 -10.66
N ASP A 57 1.02 -18.21 -9.74
CA ASP A 57 -0.10 -19.16 -9.73
C ASP A 57 -1.37 -18.61 -9.08
N GLU A 58 -1.46 -17.27 -8.90
CA GLU A 58 -2.60 -16.56 -8.34
C GLU A 58 -2.94 -16.92 -6.88
N HIS A 59 -2.01 -17.53 -6.13
CA HIS A 59 -2.17 -17.89 -4.72
C HIS A 59 -1.44 -16.92 -3.80
N ILE A 60 -2.00 -16.69 -2.61
CA ILE A 60 -1.39 -15.81 -1.62
C ILE A 60 -0.56 -16.63 -0.63
N LYS A 61 0.68 -16.17 -0.37
CA LYS A 61 1.54 -16.64 0.72
C LYS A 61 1.80 -15.50 1.68
N CYS A 62 1.51 -15.72 2.97
CA CYS A 62 1.78 -14.76 4.04
C CYS A 62 2.83 -15.31 5.01
N TRP A 63 3.66 -14.41 5.55
CA TRP A 63 4.71 -14.76 6.52
C TRP A 63 4.91 -13.63 7.55
N GLY A 64 5.67 -13.91 8.60
CA GLY A 64 5.93 -12.97 9.69
C GLY A 64 5.22 -13.35 10.98
N ALA A 65 4.59 -12.38 11.65
CA ALA A 65 3.96 -12.58 12.95
C ALA A 65 2.87 -13.66 12.94
N GLN A 66 2.83 -14.46 14.01
CA GLN A 66 1.72 -15.39 14.24
C GLN A 66 0.43 -14.64 14.59
N GLY A 67 -0.72 -15.23 14.28
CA GLY A 67 -2.04 -14.68 14.62
C GLY A 67 -2.63 -13.72 13.61
N ILE A 68 -1.99 -13.58 12.45
CA ILE A 68 -2.57 -12.89 11.26
C ILE A 68 -3.52 -13.79 10.45
N GLY A 69 -3.67 -15.05 10.86
CA GLY A 69 -4.42 -16.07 10.12
C GLY A 69 -3.62 -16.72 9.00
N ALA A 70 -3.99 -17.93 8.63
CA ALA A 70 -3.49 -18.56 7.42
C ALA A 70 -4.05 -17.86 6.19
N SER A 71 -3.28 -17.81 5.11
CA SER A 71 -3.80 -17.36 3.81
C SER A 71 -4.99 -18.22 3.41
N PRO A 72 -6.11 -17.63 3.02
CA PRO A 72 -7.25 -18.40 2.57
C PRO A 72 -6.93 -19.09 1.23
N GLU A 73 -7.61 -20.20 0.98
CA GLU A 73 -7.59 -20.85 -0.33
C GLU A 73 -8.35 -20.02 -1.37
N GLY A 74 -7.92 -20.07 -2.62
CA GLY A 74 -8.53 -19.38 -3.75
C GLY A 74 -7.49 -18.84 -4.73
N GLU A 75 -7.98 -18.37 -5.87
CA GLU A 75 -7.21 -17.61 -6.86
C GLU A 75 -7.51 -16.11 -6.68
N PHE A 76 -6.45 -15.31 -6.62
CA PHE A 76 -6.52 -13.90 -6.27
C PHE A 76 -5.94 -12.99 -7.36
N LEU A 77 -6.47 -11.78 -7.45
CA LEU A 77 -5.98 -10.71 -8.32
C LEU A 77 -5.10 -9.70 -7.58
N GLN A 78 -5.35 -9.51 -6.29
CA GLN A 78 -4.64 -8.51 -5.49
C GLN A 78 -4.62 -8.90 -4.01
N VAL A 79 -3.55 -8.49 -3.29
CA VAL A 79 -3.44 -8.57 -1.83
C VAL A 79 -3.00 -7.24 -1.23
N SER A 80 -3.57 -6.87 -0.10
CA SER A 80 -3.21 -5.67 0.67
C SER A 80 -3.16 -5.98 2.17
N CYS A 81 -2.02 -5.69 2.80
CA CYS A 81 -1.78 -5.88 4.21
C CYS A 81 -2.03 -4.60 4.99
N GLY A 82 -2.92 -4.66 5.96
CA GLY A 82 -3.04 -3.64 7.00
C GLY A 82 -2.08 -3.92 8.17
N ASN A 83 -2.26 -3.24 9.33
CA ASN A 83 -1.36 -3.46 10.45
C ASN A 83 -1.40 -4.90 10.97
N PHE A 84 -2.59 -5.47 11.15
CA PHE A 84 -2.79 -6.82 11.73
C PHE A 84 -3.86 -7.64 10.99
N HIS A 85 -4.27 -7.22 9.83
CA HIS A 85 -5.23 -7.90 8.96
C HIS A 85 -4.77 -7.79 7.52
N THR A 86 -5.38 -8.56 6.68
CA THR A 86 -5.10 -8.58 5.23
C THR A 86 -6.41 -8.67 4.48
N CYS A 87 -6.54 -7.96 3.39
CA CYS A 87 -7.64 -8.11 2.44
C CYS A 87 -7.08 -8.46 1.06
N ALA A 88 -7.85 -9.21 0.30
CA ALA A 88 -7.52 -9.62 -1.06
C ALA A 88 -8.75 -9.60 -1.95
N ILE A 89 -8.54 -9.48 -3.24
CA ILE A 89 -9.57 -9.60 -4.27
C ILE A 89 -9.42 -10.96 -4.92
N LEU A 90 -10.48 -11.75 -4.88
CA LEU A 90 -10.60 -13.01 -5.60
C LEU A 90 -10.72 -12.76 -7.12
N LYS A 91 -10.43 -13.76 -7.92
CA LYS A 91 -10.50 -13.69 -9.39
C LYS A 91 -11.90 -13.35 -9.92
N ASP A 92 -12.95 -13.66 -9.17
CA ASP A 92 -14.33 -13.29 -9.45
C ASP A 92 -14.72 -11.86 -9.00
N GLY A 93 -13.78 -11.11 -8.42
CA GLY A 93 -13.97 -9.74 -7.97
C GLY A 93 -14.56 -9.60 -6.56
N HIS A 94 -14.77 -10.69 -5.81
CA HIS A 94 -15.20 -10.62 -4.41
C HIS A 94 -14.02 -10.33 -3.48
N LEU A 95 -14.33 -9.72 -2.32
CA LEU A 95 -13.35 -9.45 -1.28
C LEU A 95 -13.25 -10.61 -0.30
N LYS A 96 -12.03 -10.87 0.17
CA LYS A 96 -11.75 -11.79 1.26
C LYS A 96 -10.77 -11.14 2.22
N CYS A 97 -11.20 -10.94 3.47
CA CYS A 97 -10.36 -10.33 4.52
C CYS A 97 -10.17 -11.33 5.67
N TRP A 98 -9.00 -11.30 6.30
CA TRP A 98 -8.65 -12.14 7.45
C TRP A 98 -7.66 -11.47 8.38
N GLY A 99 -7.45 -12.04 9.56
CA GLY A 99 -6.58 -11.51 10.61
C GLY A 99 -7.35 -10.91 11.79
N LYS A 100 -6.78 -9.88 12.41
CA LYS A 100 -7.42 -9.20 13.55
C LYS A 100 -8.62 -8.36 13.10
N ASN A 101 -9.65 -8.32 13.95
CA ASN A 101 -10.93 -7.67 13.66
C ASN A 101 -11.37 -6.74 14.81
N TYR A 102 -10.50 -5.81 15.22
CA TYR A 102 -10.77 -4.90 16.35
C TYR A 102 -11.86 -3.87 16.08
N ASP A 103 -11.95 -3.39 14.85
CA ASP A 103 -12.85 -2.34 14.38
C ASP A 103 -13.72 -2.85 13.21
N ASN A 104 -14.05 -4.14 13.19
CA ASN A 104 -14.82 -4.82 12.14
C ASN A 104 -14.18 -4.75 10.73
N GLN A 105 -12.91 -4.44 10.63
CA GLN A 105 -12.20 -4.32 9.35
C GLN A 105 -12.15 -5.64 8.55
N VAL A 106 -12.45 -6.78 9.17
CA VAL A 106 -12.56 -8.08 8.50
C VAL A 106 -14.01 -8.45 8.22
N THR A 107 -14.92 -8.27 9.19
CA THR A 107 -16.32 -8.73 9.10
C THR A 107 -17.22 -7.82 8.28
N ASP A 108 -16.93 -6.51 8.25
CA ASP A 108 -17.75 -5.54 7.49
C ASP A 108 -17.28 -5.39 6.03
N ALA A 109 -16.43 -6.31 5.55
CA ALA A 109 -16.06 -6.32 4.14
C ALA A 109 -17.31 -6.51 3.26
N PRO A 110 -17.48 -5.68 2.21
CA PRO A 110 -18.58 -5.85 1.28
C PRO A 110 -18.64 -7.26 0.70
N THR A 111 -19.83 -7.82 0.60
CA THR A 111 -20.06 -9.18 0.07
C THR A 111 -20.43 -9.22 -1.40
N ASP A 112 -20.73 -8.05 -1.98
CA ASP A 112 -20.94 -7.89 -3.41
C ASP A 112 -19.58 -7.85 -4.15
N GLY A 113 -19.54 -8.35 -5.37
CA GLY A 113 -18.31 -8.45 -6.16
C GLY A 113 -18.00 -7.20 -7.01
N ASN A 114 -17.17 -7.40 -8.04
CA ASN A 114 -16.71 -6.39 -9.01
C ASN A 114 -15.64 -5.42 -8.48
N PHE A 115 -14.95 -5.76 -7.41
CA PHE A 115 -13.79 -4.98 -6.92
C PHE A 115 -12.57 -5.20 -7.81
N VAL A 116 -11.83 -4.12 -8.07
CA VAL A 116 -10.62 -4.11 -8.91
C VAL A 116 -9.39 -3.63 -8.14
N GLN A 117 -9.59 -2.92 -7.02
CA GLN A 117 -8.52 -2.52 -6.11
C GLN A 117 -8.99 -2.61 -4.66
N VAL A 118 -8.12 -3.10 -3.76
CA VAL A 118 -8.30 -3.03 -2.31
C VAL A 118 -7.05 -2.47 -1.65
N THR A 119 -7.22 -1.67 -0.62
CA THR A 119 -6.16 -1.14 0.23
C THR A 119 -6.53 -1.29 1.69
N SER A 120 -5.56 -1.75 2.50
CA SER A 120 -5.74 -2.00 3.92
C SER A 120 -4.86 -1.06 4.73
N GLY A 121 -5.48 -0.28 5.60
CA GLY A 121 -4.82 0.63 6.52
C GLY A 121 -4.56 0.03 7.90
N LYS A 122 -4.54 0.87 8.95
CA LYS A 122 -4.34 0.41 10.33
C LYS A 122 -5.44 -0.56 10.76
N THR A 123 -6.68 -0.13 10.73
CA THR A 123 -7.90 -0.86 11.11
C THR A 123 -9.09 -0.49 10.22
N HIS A 124 -8.83 0.04 9.02
CA HIS A 124 -9.82 0.37 8.01
C HIS A 124 -9.35 -0.13 6.66
N ASN A 125 -10.26 -0.22 5.71
CA ASN A 125 -10.00 -0.61 4.34
C ASN A 125 -10.80 0.26 3.39
N CYS A 126 -10.32 0.37 2.17
CA CYS A 126 -11.07 0.92 1.05
C CYS A 126 -10.89 0.04 -0.18
N ALA A 127 -11.90 -0.06 -1.01
CA ALA A 127 -11.85 -0.81 -2.26
C ALA A 127 -12.61 -0.09 -3.37
N ILE A 128 -12.07 -0.15 -4.58
CA ILE A 128 -12.66 0.45 -5.78
C ILE A 128 -13.31 -0.66 -6.60
N LYS A 129 -14.54 -0.42 -7.04
CA LYS A 129 -15.23 -1.26 -8.00
C LYS A 129 -14.86 -0.91 -9.44
N LYS A 130 -15.21 -1.81 -10.36
CA LYS A 130 -14.96 -1.64 -11.80
C LYS A 130 -15.59 -0.38 -12.40
N ASP A 131 -16.66 0.14 -11.80
CA ASP A 131 -17.31 1.39 -12.21
C ASP A 131 -16.67 2.65 -11.58
N GLY A 132 -15.60 2.49 -10.81
CA GLY A 132 -14.91 3.57 -10.13
C GLY A 132 -15.52 3.96 -8.78
N SER A 133 -16.62 3.35 -8.34
CA SER A 133 -17.21 3.61 -7.03
C SER A 133 -16.30 3.11 -5.90
N LEU A 134 -16.19 3.90 -4.83
CA LEU A 134 -15.35 3.62 -3.67
C LEU A 134 -16.19 3.14 -2.48
N HIS A 135 -15.74 2.07 -1.84
CA HIS A 135 -16.30 1.55 -0.59
C HIS A 135 -15.21 1.48 0.47
N CYS A 136 -15.47 2.09 1.64
CA CYS A 136 -14.57 2.03 2.78
C CYS A 136 -15.28 1.45 3.99
N TRP A 137 -14.57 0.65 4.82
CA TRP A 137 -15.14 0.00 6.02
C TRP A 137 -14.09 -0.19 7.11
N GLY A 138 -14.54 -0.56 8.31
CA GLY A 138 -13.71 -0.69 9.49
C GLY A 138 -13.74 0.57 10.35
N SER A 139 -12.62 0.91 10.99
CA SER A 139 -12.50 2.07 11.90
C SER A 139 -12.87 3.40 11.21
N ASN A 140 -13.62 4.23 11.95
CA ASN A 140 -13.98 5.59 11.55
C ASN A 140 -13.73 6.64 12.65
N ASN A 141 -12.80 6.38 13.55
CA ASN A 141 -12.53 7.25 14.71
C ASN A 141 -11.96 8.62 14.32
N ARG A 142 -11.44 8.76 13.13
CA ARG A 142 -10.84 9.96 12.58
C ARG A 142 -11.42 10.37 11.22
N GLY A 143 -12.50 9.73 10.76
CA GLY A 143 -13.06 9.94 9.44
C GLY A 143 -12.41 9.11 8.33
N GLU A 144 -11.70 8.03 8.68
CA GLU A 144 -10.93 7.20 7.74
C GLU A 144 -11.75 6.61 6.61
N ILE A 145 -13.06 6.37 6.85
CA ILE A 145 -13.97 5.80 5.86
C ILE A 145 -14.97 6.82 5.30
N GLN A 146 -14.87 8.11 5.72
CA GLN A 146 -15.74 9.19 5.22
C GLN A 146 -15.19 9.78 3.92
N HIS A 147 -15.14 8.98 2.87
CA HIS A 147 -14.64 9.44 1.58
C HIS A 147 -15.57 10.47 0.92
N PRO A 148 -15.03 11.40 0.10
CA PRO A 148 -15.85 12.34 -0.68
C PRO A 148 -16.83 11.61 -1.60
N GLN A 149 -18.06 12.12 -1.67
CA GLN A 149 -19.13 11.52 -2.48
C GLN A 149 -19.20 12.18 -3.86
N GLY A 150 -19.70 11.46 -4.86
CA GLY A 150 -19.89 11.97 -6.22
C GLY A 150 -18.66 11.85 -7.12
N TYR A 151 -17.58 11.22 -6.64
CA TYR A 151 -16.36 10.98 -7.42
C TYR A 151 -16.24 9.51 -7.82
N GLN A 152 -15.63 9.29 -8.98
CA GLN A 152 -15.12 7.98 -9.39
C GLN A 152 -13.60 7.95 -9.20
N PHE A 153 -13.08 6.86 -8.67
CA PHE A 153 -11.66 6.70 -8.33
C PHE A 153 -10.98 5.67 -9.22
N ILE A 154 -9.72 5.95 -9.56
CA ILE A 154 -8.83 5.03 -10.29
C ILE A 154 -7.77 4.42 -9.38
N GLN A 155 -7.49 5.04 -8.24
CA GLN A 155 -6.56 4.54 -7.23
C GLN A 155 -6.97 5.00 -5.83
N VAL A 156 -6.73 4.16 -4.83
CA VAL A 156 -6.88 4.49 -3.42
C VAL A 156 -5.73 3.90 -2.61
N SER A 157 -5.27 4.62 -1.58
CA SER A 157 -4.24 4.19 -0.65
C SER A 157 -4.67 4.50 0.79
N ALA A 158 -4.85 3.47 1.62
CA ALA A 158 -5.17 3.57 3.03
C ALA A 158 -3.89 3.50 3.87
N SER A 159 -3.69 4.46 4.76
CA SER A 159 -2.48 4.56 5.56
C SER A 159 -2.43 3.52 6.68
N GLN A 160 -1.23 3.11 7.04
CA GLN A 160 -0.99 2.31 8.24
C GLN A 160 -1.25 3.13 9.55
N TRP A 161 -1.96 4.26 9.42
CA TRP A 161 -2.41 5.10 10.53
C TRP A 161 -3.90 5.41 10.38
N HIS A 162 -4.30 6.64 10.15
CA HIS A 162 -5.71 7.07 10.22
C HIS A 162 -6.12 8.00 9.08
N HIS A 163 -5.55 7.92 7.89
CA HIS A 163 -5.99 8.67 6.72
C HIS A 163 -5.97 7.81 5.47
N THR A 164 -6.64 8.28 4.46
CA THR A 164 -6.74 7.64 3.15
C THR A 164 -6.63 8.72 2.08
N CYS A 165 -5.99 8.42 0.96
CA CYS A 165 -5.95 9.26 -0.22
C CYS A 165 -6.42 8.47 -1.44
N GLY A 166 -7.13 9.12 -2.34
CA GLY A 166 -7.58 8.53 -3.60
C GLY A 166 -7.39 9.48 -4.77
N ILE A 167 -7.12 8.92 -5.94
CA ILE A 167 -7.01 9.64 -7.21
C ILE A 167 -8.29 9.39 -8.00
N THR A 168 -8.94 10.46 -8.44
CA THR A 168 -10.16 10.39 -9.25
C THR A 168 -9.86 10.10 -10.72
N VAL A 169 -10.88 9.78 -11.50
CA VAL A 169 -10.76 9.62 -12.97
C VAL A 169 -10.25 10.88 -13.68
N ASP A 170 -10.42 12.06 -13.07
CA ASP A 170 -9.91 13.34 -13.56
C ASP A 170 -8.49 13.66 -13.06
N HIS A 171 -7.81 12.68 -12.44
CA HIS A 171 -6.47 12.81 -11.86
C HIS A 171 -6.38 13.80 -10.68
N GLU A 172 -7.50 14.17 -10.08
CA GLU A 172 -7.55 14.95 -8.84
C GLU A 172 -7.21 14.07 -7.65
N LEU A 173 -6.39 14.55 -6.73
CA LEU A 173 -6.04 13.86 -5.50
C LEU A 173 -6.91 14.37 -4.33
N LEU A 174 -7.64 13.46 -3.72
CA LEU A 174 -8.48 13.72 -2.55
C LEU A 174 -7.99 12.88 -1.37
N CYS A 175 -7.82 13.52 -0.20
CA CYS A 175 -7.43 12.83 1.03
C CYS A 175 -8.46 13.09 2.14
N TRP A 176 -8.66 12.12 3.02
CA TRP A 176 -9.61 12.20 4.14
C TRP A 176 -9.12 11.40 5.35
N GLY A 177 -9.75 11.62 6.50
CA GLY A 177 -9.37 11.03 7.78
C GLY A 177 -8.60 11.99 8.66
N ALA A 178 -7.62 11.46 9.43
CA ALA A 178 -6.82 12.29 10.31
C ALA A 178 -5.98 13.31 9.53
N ASP A 179 -5.92 14.55 10.03
CA ASP A 179 -5.19 15.64 9.38
C ASP A 179 -4.37 16.51 10.35
N GLY A 180 -4.04 16.00 11.52
CA GLY A 180 -3.27 16.75 12.53
C GLY A 180 -1.84 17.13 12.12
N PHE A 181 -1.37 16.69 10.97
CA PHE A 181 -0.03 16.95 10.43
C PHE A 181 -0.05 17.44 8.97
N GLY A 182 -1.23 17.83 8.46
CA GLY A 182 -1.39 18.26 7.07
C GLY A 182 -1.38 17.12 6.06
N GLN A 183 -1.52 15.86 6.49
CA GLN A 183 -1.49 14.72 5.59
C GLN A 183 -2.67 14.65 4.62
N CYS A 184 -3.74 15.40 4.91
CA CYS A 184 -4.90 15.56 4.02
C CYS A 184 -5.03 16.99 3.47
N SER A 185 -4.67 18.03 4.22
CA SER A 185 -4.84 19.43 3.83
C SER A 185 -3.65 20.02 3.07
N ASP A 186 -2.42 19.52 3.27
CA ASP A 186 -1.22 20.02 2.59
C ASP A 186 -1.01 19.37 1.20
N VAL A 187 -2.06 18.82 0.60
CA VAL A 187 -2.00 18.29 -0.78
C VAL A 187 -1.57 19.41 -1.73
N PRO A 188 -0.54 19.22 -2.56
CA PRO A 188 -0.11 20.24 -3.51
C PRO A 188 -1.23 20.59 -4.51
N GLU A 189 -1.62 21.86 -4.54
CA GLU A 189 -2.71 22.34 -5.38
C GLU A 189 -2.33 22.39 -6.86
N GLY A 190 -3.30 22.18 -7.74
CA GLY A 190 -3.14 22.34 -9.19
C GLY A 190 -2.27 21.27 -9.86
N MET A 191 -1.93 20.20 -9.14
CA MET A 191 -1.12 19.10 -9.68
C MET A 191 -2.00 17.90 -10.04
N GLN A 192 -1.65 17.24 -11.15
CA GLN A 192 -2.26 15.96 -11.54
C GLN A 192 -1.40 14.81 -11.07
N PHE A 193 -2.03 13.85 -10.41
CA PHE A 193 -1.38 12.68 -9.84
C PHE A 193 -1.69 11.41 -10.63
N THR A 194 -0.67 10.58 -10.81
CA THR A 194 -0.80 9.24 -11.42
C THR A 194 -0.71 8.12 -10.40
N MET A 195 -0.12 8.40 -9.22
CA MET A 195 -0.01 7.45 -8.12
C MET A 195 0.01 8.19 -6.78
N VAL A 196 -0.62 7.59 -5.75
CA VAL A 196 -0.50 8.02 -4.36
C VAL A 196 -0.17 6.84 -3.45
N SER A 197 0.67 7.07 -2.46
CA SER A 197 0.98 6.12 -1.39
C SER A 197 1.01 6.82 -0.04
N THR A 198 0.24 6.31 0.91
CA THR A 198 0.06 6.91 2.23
C THR A 198 0.95 6.24 3.26
N GLY A 199 1.81 7.01 3.92
CA GLY A 199 2.62 6.60 5.04
C GLY A 199 1.89 6.76 6.39
N ARG A 200 2.63 6.90 7.48
CA ARG A 200 2.03 7.04 8.83
C ARG A 200 1.25 8.34 9.01
N LYS A 201 1.89 9.48 8.79
CA LYS A 201 1.37 10.83 9.01
C LYS A 201 1.74 11.76 7.85
N TYR A 202 2.03 11.19 6.72
CA TYR A 202 2.44 11.85 5.49
C TYR A 202 1.97 11.00 4.31
N SER A 203 1.98 11.58 3.16
CA SER A 203 1.67 10.91 1.90
C SER A 203 2.67 11.32 0.83
N CYS A 204 2.88 10.46 -0.15
CA CYS A 204 3.69 10.74 -1.32
C CYS A 204 2.92 10.40 -2.58
N GLY A 205 3.12 11.16 -3.64
CA GLY A 205 2.50 10.91 -4.94
C GLY A 205 3.48 11.09 -6.10
N ILE A 206 3.18 10.42 -7.20
CA ILE A 206 3.83 10.61 -8.49
C ILE A 206 2.93 11.52 -9.33
N LEU A 207 3.53 12.55 -9.89
CA LEU A 207 2.85 13.52 -10.76
C LEU A 207 2.81 13.02 -12.22
N ALA A 208 1.96 13.60 -13.03
CA ALA A 208 1.83 13.27 -14.45
C ALA A 208 3.15 13.42 -15.25
N ASN A 209 4.08 14.26 -14.78
CA ASN A 209 5.41 14.40 -15.37
C ASN A 209 6.44 13.36 -14.88
N GLY A 210 6.01 12.41 -14.05
CA GLY A 210 6.84 11.35 -13.47
C GLY A 210 7.65 11.75 -12.24
N THR A 211 7.67 13.02 -11.82
CA THR A 211 8.34 13.43 -10.59
C THR A 211 7.48 13.08 -9.36
N SER A 212 8.08 13.00 -8.19
CA SER A 212 7.38 12.71 -6.95
C SER A 212 7.37 13.89 -5.99
N THR A 213 6.34 13.97 -5.17
CA THR A 213 6.21 14.92 -4.09
C THR A 213 5.62 14.25 -2.86
N CYS A 214 6.01 14.69 -1.66
CA CYS A 214 5.47 14.21 -0.41
C CYS A 214 4.99 15.39 0.45
N TRP A 215 3.93 15.18 1.23
CA TRP A 215 3.31 16.21 2.10
C TRP A 215 2.85 15.61 3.43
N GLY A 216 2.46 16.46 4.36
CA GLY A 216 2.09 16.09 5.72
C GLY A 216 3.22 16.27 6.71
N GLN A 217 3.40 15.34 7.66
CA GLN A 217 4.39 15.47 8.71
C GLN A 217 5.82 15.62 8.15
N LYS A 218 6.41 16.79 8.39
CA LYS A 218 7.82 17.08 8.09
C LYS A 218 8.66 16.72 9.30
N ILE A 219 9.34 15.59 9.26
CA ILE A 219 10.35 15.24 10.27
C ILE A 219 11.71 15.59 9.69
N GLN A 220 12.24 16.74 10.07
CA GLN A 220 13.49 17.33 9.55
C GLN A 220 14.71 16.39 9.59
N ASN A 221 14.68 15.35 10.42
CA ASN A 221 15.83 14.48 10.62
C ASN A 221 15.81 13.20 9.77
N TYR A 222 14.73 12.90 9.03
CA TYR A 222 14.64 11.64 8.29
C TYR A 222 14.53 11.79 6.77
N GLY A 223 14.36 13.02 6.25
CA GLY A 223 14.29 13.26 4.79
C GLY A 223 13.20 12.49 4.06
N MET A 224 12.07 12.17 4.73
CA MET A 224 10.98 11.40 4.12
C MET A 224 10.30 12.16 2.97
N ASP A 225 10.34 13.48 3.02
CA ASP A 225 9.78 14.40 2.04
C ASP A 225 10.74 14.74 0.89
N GLN A 226 11.94 14.16 0.91
CA GLN A 226 13.00 14.43 -0.06
C GLN A 226 13.37 13.16 -0.84
N PRO A 227 12.66 12.82 -1.91
CA PRO A 227 13.05 11.73 -2.79
C PRO A 227 14.47 11.93 -3.32
N PRO A 228 15.30 10.87 -3.41
CA PRO A 228 16.67 11.00 -3.85
C PRO A 228 16.76 11.43 -5.31
N GLY A 229 17.59 12.45 -5.59
CA GLY A 229 17.93 12.93 -6.93
C GLY A 229 16.74 13.54 -7.70
N ASN A 230 16.95 13.76 -9.00
CA ASN A 230 15.93 14.26 -9.94
C ASN A 230 15.34 13.09 -10.74
N ASN A 231 14.99 11.99 -10.07
CA ASN A 231 14.48 10.80 -10.72
C ASN A 231 13.01 10.97 -11.15
N THR A 232 12.66 10.29 -12.24
CA THR A 232 11.26 9.99 -12.57
C THR A 232 10.92 8.60 -12.06
N TRP A 233 9.69 8.43 -11.57
CA TRP A 233 9.28 7.27 -10.80
C TRP A 233 8.18 6.49 -11.51
N ALA A 234 8.37 5.17 -11.61
CA ALA A 234 7.35 4.24 -12.02
C ALA A 234 6.44 3.82 -10.84
N GLN A 235 7.00 3.76 -9.63
CA GLN A 235 6.26 3.36 -8.42
C GLN A 235 6.86 3.99 -7.16
N ILE A 236 5.99 4.33 -6.20
CA ILE A 236 6.37 4.74 -4.83
C ILE A 236 5.56 3.94 -3.82
N SER A 237 6.20 3.56 -2.72
CA SER A 237 5.56 2.92 -1.57
C SER A 237 6.01 3.59 -0.29
N ALA A 238 5.08 4.25 0.39
CA ALA A 238 5.30 4.89 1.67
C ALA A 238 5.04 3.90 2.82
N GLY A 239 6.01 3.79 3.72
CA GLY A 239 5.91 2.99 4.94
C GLY A 239 5.61 3.86 6.16
N TYR A 240 6.00 3.39 7.34
CA TYR A 240 5.73 4.10 8.59
C TYR A 240 6.50 5.43 8.67
N MET A 241 7.80 5.43 8.40
CA MET A 241 8.69 6.60 8.38
C MET A 241 9.78 6.47 7.30
N HIS A 242 9.56 5.70 6.26
CA HIS A 242 10.46 5.51 5.13
C HIS A 242 9.66 5.30 3.85
N ASN A 243 10.30 5.56 2.74
CA ASN A 243 9.73 5.34 1.42
C ASN A 243 10.68 4.47 0.60
N CYS A 244 10.12 3.73 -0.32
CA CYS A 244 10.85 3.08 -1.39
C CYS A 244 10.16 3.38 -2.73
N GLY A 245 10.92 3.53 -3.78
CA GLY A 245 10.41 3.74 -5.12
C GLY A 245 11.21 2.97 -6.15
N ILE A 246 10.60 2.76 -7.28
CA ILE A 246 11.23 2.21 -8.49
C ILE A 246 11.26 3.35 -9.51
N THR A 247 12.44 3.66 -10.03
CA THR A 247 12.61 4.68 -11.08
C THR A 247 12.13 4.14 -12.43
N ASN A 248 11.94 5.01 -13.41
CA ASN A 248 11.60 4.57 -14.76
C ASN A 248 12.74 3.78 -15.44
N GLU A 249 13.97 3.90 -14.95
CA GLU A 249 15.13 3.10 -15.37
C GLU A 249 15.15 1.70 -14.72
N GLY A 250 14.27 1.45 -13.71
CA GLY A 250 14.16 0.18 -13.01
C GLY A 250 14.99 0.09 -11.73
N ASP A 251 15.64 1.16 -11.31
CA ASP A 251 16.40 1.20 -10.05
C ASP A 251 15.47 1.29 -8.85
N SER A 252 15.77 0.54 -7.80
CA SER A 252 15.08 0.63 -6.52
C SER A 252 15.83 1.52 -5.56
N LEU A 253 15.19 2.57 -5.06
CA LEU A 253 15.75 3.52 -4.12
C LEU A 253 14.83 3.65 -2.90
N CYS A 254 15.43 3.60 -1.70
CA CYS A 254 14.70 3.85 -0.46
C CYS A 254 15.27 5.06 0.26
N TRP A 255 14.42 5.78 1.00
CA TRP A 255 14.82 6.96 1.78
C TRP A 255 13.94 7.13 3.02
N GLY A 256 14.38 7.95 3.95
CA GLY A 256 13.69 8.19 5.20
C GLY A 256 14.39 7.55 6.39
N GLN A 257 13.64 7.17 7.42
CA GLN A 257 14.18 6.53 8.62
C GLN A 257 14.84 5.18 8.28
N ASP A 258 16.02 4.91 8.86
CA ASP A 258 16.77 3.67 8.63
C ASP A 258 17.24 2.99 9.93
N THR A 259 16.56 3.21 11.04
CA THR A 259 16.95 2.62 12.35
C THR A 259 16.87 1.10 12.40
N GLY A 260 16.18 0.47 11.46
CA GLY A 260 16.04 -0.98 11.33
C GLY A 260 16.59 -1.55 10.01
N GLY A 261 17.33 -0.75 9.22
CA GLY A 261 17.81 -1.14 7.89
C GLY A 261 16.71 -1.17 6.82
N GLN A 262 15.61 -0.41 7.02
CA GLN A 262 14.46 -0.44 6.11
C GLN A 262 14.64 0.43 4.85
N SER A 263 15.64 1.30 4.84
CA SER A 263 15.98 2.17 3.69
C SER A 263 17.38 1.93 3.13
N SER A 264 18.13 0.96 3.67
CA SER A 264 19.50 0.61 3.22
C SER A 264 19.55 -0.68 2.43
#